data_d0a09bda0457b1a7201f53918e52ffb2
#
_entry.id   d0a09bda0457b1a7201f53918e52ffb2
#
_cell.length_a   1.000
_cell.length_b   1.000
_cell.length_c   1.000
_cell.angle_alpha   90.00
_cell.angle_beta   90.00
_cell.angle_gamma   90.00
#
_symmetry.space_group_name_H-M   'P 1'
#
loop_
_entity.id
_entity.type
_entity.pdbx_description
1 polymer ?
#
loop_
_entity_poly.entity_id
_entity_poly.type
_entity_poly.pdbx_seq_one_letter_code
_entity_poly.pdbx_strand_id
1 'polypeptide(L)'
;MARRARKASESGIYHVMVRGINRQTIFEDREDEEKYLELLRSYRKRCGFALYGYCLMGNHVHLLVKEAAHPSVISANGSDIEIGPGEPLENVFKRIGVSYVTYFNRKYKRVGHLFQDRYKSEPVDSDAYLLMALRYIHRNPIKAGICEKPEEYGSSSYREYINENEEKLTETEFVLGMITKNQLIEYTEQENEDRFLDMEQTEDRPMTDEEAKAAMLQLTGCGSAAEFQKLKKPEKDEFFRKLRQDGINISQIGRITGYSRQVIYRALEA
;
A
#
# COMPACT_ATOMS: atom_id res chain seq x y z
N MET A 1 5.87 -7.41 16.95
CA MET A 1 5.83 -8.60 16.06
C MET A 1 7.08 -8.59 15.18
N ALA A 2 7.71 -9.72 14.96
CA ALA A 2 8.83 -9.82 14.02
C ALA A 2 8.30 -9.54 12.59
N ARG A 3 8.96 -8.67 11.85
CA ARG A 3 8.60 -8.35 10.46
C ARG A 3 8.85 -9.57 9.58
N ARG A 4 7.84 -10.02 8.86
CA ARG A 4 8.02 -11.07 7.84
C ARG A 4 8.89 -10.52 6.70
N ALA A 5 9.84 -11.33 6.24
CA ALA A 5 10.57 -11.03 5.01
C ALA A 5 9.60 -11.00 3.82
N ARG A 6 9.86 -10.13 2.84
CA ARG A 6 9.11 -10.13 1.58
C ARG A 6 9.41 -11.42 0.82
N LYS A 7 8.39 -11.97 0.16
CA LYS A 7 8.60 -13.09 -0.76
C LYS A 7 9.35 -12.57 -1.99
N ALA A 8 10.40 -13.27 -2.37
CA ALA A 8 11.10 -13.01 -3.64
C ALA A 8 10.22 -13.50 -4.81
N SER A 9 10.23 -12.74 -5.92
CA SER A 9 9.60 -13.15 -7.18
C SER A 9 10.62 -13.85 -8.05
N GLU A 10 10.21 -14.93 -8.70
CA GLU A 10 11.02 -15.64 -9.69
C GLU A 10 11.14 -14.84 -11.01
N SER A 11 10.09 -14.11 -11.38
CA SER A 11 10.07 -13.25 -12.56
C SER A 11 10.75 -11.89 -12.34
N GLY A 12 10.99 -11.52 -11.07
CA GLY A 12 11.40 -10.18 -10.65
C GLY A 12 10.28 -9.14 -10.74
N ILE A 13 9.02 -9.56 -11.03
CA ILE A 13 7.87 -8.66 -11.14
C ILE A 13 7.11 -8.65 -9.82
N TYR A 14 6.70 -7.45 -9.41
CA TYR A 14 5.97 -7.24 -8.15
C TYR A 14 4.79 -6.28 -8.35
N HIS A 15 3.66 -6.64 -7.76
CA HIS A 15 2.63 -5.68 -7.44
C HIS A 15 3.02 -4.98 -6.13
N VAL A 16 3.18 -3.68 -6.17
CA VAL A 16 3.63 -2.84 -5.05
C VAL A 16 2.50 -1.91 -4.63
N MET A 17 2.31 -1.77 -3.32
CA MET A 17 1.38 -0.81 -2.74
C MET A 17 2.06 0.06 -1.68
N VAL A 18 1.81 1.36 -1.75
CA VAL A 18 2.18 2.36 -0.73
C VAL A 18 0.91 3.03 -0.22
N ARG A 19 0.75 3.16 1.08
CA ARG A 19 -0.48 3.72 1.70
C ARG A 19 -0.16 4.79 2.74
N GLY A 20 -1.01 5.80 2.81
CA GLY A 20 -0.98 6.82 3.86
C GLY A 20 -1.26 6.25 5.26
N ILE A 21 -0.59 6.79 6.28
CA ILE A 21 -0.82 6.38 7.68
C ILE A 21 -2.29 6.64 8.06
N ASN A 22 -2.92 5.68 8.71
CA ASN A 22 -4.35 5.73 9.04
C ASN A 22 -5.25 6.02 7.83
N ARG A 23 -4.83 5.60 6.62
CA ARG A 23 -5.50 5.87 5.35
C ARG A 23 -5.66 7.36 5.04
N GLN A 24 -4.84 8.23 5.63
CA GLN A 24 -4.86 9.64 5.31
C GLN A 24 -4.56 9.88 3.83
N THR A 25 -5.08 10.97 3.30
CA THR A 25 -4.78 11.48 1.96
C THR A 25 -3.28 11.72 1.81
N ILE A 26 -2.72 11.25 0.70
CA ILE A 26 -1.32 11.45 0.31
C ILE A 26 -1.19 12.26 -0.97
N PHE A 27 -2.30 12.53 -1.66
CA PHE A 27 -2.40 13.44 -2.80
C PHE A 27 -3.59 14.37 -2.54
N GLU A 28 -3.34 15.60 -2.11
CA GLU A 28 -4.37 16.60 -1.84
C GLU A 28 -4.81 17.31 -3.12
N ASP A 29 -3.92 17.40 -4.10
CA ASP A 29 -4.16 18.02 -5.40
C ASP A 29 -3.34 17.34 -6.51
N ARG A 30 -3.59 17.80 -7.76
CA ARG A 30 -2.94 17.27 -8.95
C ARG A 30 -1.41 17.48 -8.95
N GLU A 31 -0.92 18.55 -8.34
CA GLU A 31 0.53 18.81 -8.24
C GLU A 31 1.24 17.71 -7.44
N ASP A 32 0.57 17.16 -6.42
CA ASP A 32 1.09 16.06 -5.62
C ASP A 32 1.21 14.77 -6.44
N GLU A 33 0.20 14.48 -7.27
CA GLU A 33 0.22 13.33 -8.18
C GLU A 33 1.33 13.48 -9.23
N GLU A 34 1.41 14.66 -9.86
CA GLU A 34 2.47 14.97 -10.83
C GLU A 34 3.87 14.85 -10.22
N LYS A 35 4.04 15.32 -8.97
CA LYS A 35 5.30 15.18 -8.23
C LYS A 35 5.66 13.73 -7.97
N TYR A 36 4.70 12.89 -7.63
CA TYR A 36 4.95 11.47 -7.43
C TYR A 36 5.34 10.77 -8.74
N LEU A 37 4.66 11.07 -9.84
CA LEU A 37 4.99 10.56 -11.18
C LEU A 37 6.36 11.04 -11.67
N GLU A 38 6.72 12.31 -11.39
CA GLU A 38 8.06 12.85 -11.67
C GLU A 38 9.15 12.05 -10.94
N LEU A 39 8.93 11.75 -9.66
CA LEU A 39 9.86 10.93 -8.88
C LEU A 39 9.95 9.51 -9.46
N LEU A 40 8.84 8.86 -9.79
CA LEU A 40 8.84 7.54 -10.44
C LEU A 40 9.66 7.59 -11.75
N ARG A 41 9.44 8.58 -12.61
CA ARG A 41 10.18 8.76 -13.89
C ARG A 41 11.68 8.93 -13.64
N SER A 42 12.04 9.78 -12.69
CA SER A 42 13.44 10.06 -12.35
C SER A 42 14.16 8.81 -11.81
N TYR A 43 13.53 8.12 -10.86
CA TYR A 43 14.13 6.92 -10.26
C TYR A 43 14.13 5.73 -11.22
N ARG A 44 13.12 5.58 -12.08
CA ARG A 44 13.12 4.58 -13.14
C ARG A 44 14.34 4.75 -14.06
N LYS A 45 14.58 5.98 -14.51
CA LYS A 45 15.75 6.29 -15.36
C LYS A 45 17.09 6.01 -14.67
N ARG A 46 17.18 6.27 -13.37
CA ARG A 46 18.43 6.14 -12.60
C ARG A 46 18.70 4.70 -12.14
N CYS A 47 17.67 3.96 -11.78
CA CYS A 47 17.79 2.65 -11.14
C CYS A 47 17.45 1.50 -12.08
N GLY A 48 16.87 1.77 -13.27
CA GLY A 48 16.65 0.80 -14.34
C GLY A 48 15.50 -0.16 -14.11
N PHE A 49 14.63 0.04 -13.12
CA PHE A 49 13.43 -0.80 -12.96
C PHE A 49 12.41 -0.52 -14.07
N ALA A 50 11.67 -1.55 -14.49
CA ALA A 50 10.56 -1.38 -15.42
C ALA A 50 9.27 -1.09 -14.68
N LEU A 51 8.41 -0.23 -15.25
CA LEU A 51 7.07 0.05 -14.75
C LEU A 51 6.05 -0.41 -15.78
N TYR A 52 5.18 -1.35 -15.41
CA TYR A 52 4.15 -1.89 -16.30
C TYR A 52 2.77 -1.30 -16.03
N GLY A 53 2.51 -0.81 -14.83
CA GLY A 53 1.25 -0.18 -14.52
C GLY A 53 1.29 0.65 -13.25
N TYR A 54 0.43 1.65 -13.16
CA TYR A 54 0.23 2.42 -11.93
C TYR A 54 -1.20 2.94 -11.81
N CYS A 55 -1.60 3.21 -10.57
CA CYS A 55 -2.76 3.99 -10.22
C CYS A 55 -2.49 4.74 -8.92
N LEU A 56 -2.58 6.07 -8.97
CA LEU A 56 -2.44 6.96 -7.82
C LEU A 56 -3.84 7.23 -7.26
N MET A 57 -4.16 6.64 -6.11
CA MET A 57 -5.43 6.89 -5.40
C MET A 57 -5.19 7.91 -4.29
N GLY A 58 -6.19 8.70 -3.93
CA GLY A 58 -6.04 9.79 -2.95
C GLY A 58 -5.23 9.43 -1.68
N ASN A 59 -5.31 8.18 -1.20
CA ASN A 59 -4.64 7.74 0.02
C ASN A 59 -3.68 6.55 -0.15
N HIS A 60 -3.48 6.06 -1.36
CA HIS A 60 -2.56 4.96 -1.67
C HIS A 60 -2.13 4.95 -3.13
N VAL A 61 -1.10 4.19 -3.43
CA VAL A 61 -0.56 3.99 -4.78
C VAL A 61 -0.43 2.51 -5.05
N HIS A 62 -0.86 2.07 -6.23
CA HIS A 62 -0.57 0.76 -6.78
C HIS A 62 0.40 0.87 -7.95
N LEU A 63 1.40 0.00 -7.99
CA LEU A 63 2.40 -0.07 -9.05
C LEU A 63 2.62 -1.53 -9.44
N LEU A 64 2.76 -1.79 -10.73
CA LEU A 64 3.23 -3.06 -11.26
C LEU A 64 4.62 -2.83 -11.83
N VAL A 65 5.64 -3.39 -11.16
CA VAL A 65 7.05 -3.08 -11.43
C VAL A 65 7.86 -4.35 -11.60
N LYS A 66 8.89 -4.28 -12.45
CA LYS A 66 9.94 -5.29 -12.53
C LYS A 66 11.23 -4.74 -11.97
N GLU A 67 11.83 -5.47 -11.07
CA GLU A 67 13.14 -5.13 -10.52
C GLU A 67 14.19 -5.14 -11.64
N ALA A 68 15.11 -4.16 -11.61
CA ALA A 68 16.22 -4.17 -12.53
C ALA A 68 17.06 -5.44 -12.29
N ALA A 69 17.59 -6.01 -13.36
CA ALA A 69 18.61 -7.04 -13.21
C ALA A 69 19.78 -6.45 -12.42
N HIS A 70 20.20 -7.15 -11.36
CA HIS A 70 21.40 -6.76 -10.64
C HIS A 70 22.57 -6.66 -11.61
N PRO A 71 23.51 -5.74 -11.39
CA PRO A 71 24.68 -5.66 -12.25
C PRO A 71 25.34 -7.03 -12.32
N SER A 72 25.42 -7.58 -13.53
CA SER A 72 26.12 -8.82 -13.75
C SER A 72 27.60 -8.50 -13.67
N VAL A 73 28.29 -9.07 -12.69
CA VAL A 73 29.75 -9.00 -12.66
C VAL A 73 30.26 -10.01 -13.70
N ILE A 74 30.78 -9.50 -14.82
CA ILE A 74 31.50 -10.34 -15.77
C ILE A 74 32.97 -10.21 -15.45
N SER A 75 33.57 -11.31 -14.99
CA SER A 75 35.01 -11.38 -14.83
C SER A 75 35.64 -11.59 -16.20
N ALA A 76 36.16 -10.54 -16.80
CA ALA A 76 36.91 -10.59 -18.04
C ALA A 76 38.35 -10.17 -17.78
N ASN A 77 39.31 -11.06 -18.06
CA ASN A 77 40.73 -10.79 -17.93
C ASN A 77 41.21 -10.32 -16.54
N GLY A 78 40.56 -10.83 -15.45
CA GLY A 78 40.91 -10.50 -14.07
C GLY A 78 40.42 -9.14 -13.58
N SER A 79 39.55 -8.49 -14.32
CA SER A 79 38.84 -7.27 -13.90
C SER A 79 37.35 -7.55 -13.87
N ASP A 80 36.70 -7.28 -12.75
CA ASP A 80 35.25 -7.34 -12.61
C ASP A 80 34.63 -6.12 -13.26
N ILE A 81 33.81 -6.35 -14.30
CA ILE A 81 33.05 -5.28 -14.97
C ILE A 81 31.60 -5.40 -14.50
N GLU A 82 31.13 -4.41 -13.76
CA GLU A 82 29.72 -4.25 -13.45
C GLU A 82 28.95 -3.80 -14.71
N ILE A 83 28.01 -4.61 -15.16
CA ILE A 83 27.16 -4.27 -16.31
C ILE A 83 25.74 -4.01 -15.83
N GLY A 84 25.32 -2.76 -15.92
CA GLY A 84 23.95 -2.30 -15.78
C GLY A 84 23.58 -1.66 -14.42
N PRO A 85 22.57 -0.81 -14.43
CA PRO A 85 21.99 -0.25 -13.21
C PRO A 85 21.09 -1.31 -12.56
N GLY A 86 21.45 -1.81 -11.40
CA GLY A 86 20.63 -2.74 -10.62
C GLY A 86 20.54 -2.28 -9.19
N GLU A 87 19.57 -1.44 -8.85
CA GLU A 87 19.29 -1.12 -7.46
C GLU A 87 18.07 -1.89 -6.98
N PRO A 88 18.15 -2.60 -5.80
CA PRO A 88 17.01 -3.30 -5.23
C PRO A 88 15.80 -2.37 -5.06
N LEU A 89 14.60 -2.84 -5.41
CA LEU A 89 13.36 -2.07 -5.28
C LEU A 89 13.16 -1.51 -3.85
N GLU A 90 13.71 -2.18 -2.83
CA GLU A 90 13.66 -1.68 -1.46
C GLU A 90 14.33 -0.31 -1.32
N ASN A 91 15.48 -0.12 -1.93
CA ASN A 91 16.21 1.15 -1.90
C ASN A 91 15.52 2.20 -2.77
N VAL A 92 15.04 1.79 -3.95
CA VAL A 92 14.29 2.66 -4.86
C VAL A 92 13.07 3.26 -4.17
N PHE A 93 12.18 2.43 -3.63
CA PHE A 93 10.96 2.90 -2.97
C PHE A 93 11.22 3.62 -1.65
N LYS A 94 12.27 3.28 -0.93
CA LYS A 94 12.73 4.07 0.23
C LYS A 94 13.07 5.50 -0.18
N ARG A 95 13.83 5.68 -1.28
CA ARG A 95 14.23 7.02 -1.75
C ARG A 95 13.06 7.80 -2.32
N ILE A 96 12.20 7.17 -3.13
CA ILE A 96 10.96 7.79 -3.63
C ILE A 96 10.12 8.27 -2.43
N GLY A 97 9.91 7.40 -1.44
CA GLY A 97 9.15 7.73 -0.24
C GLY A 97 9.72 8.90 0.55
N VAL A 98 11.04 8.91 0.81
CA VAL A 98 11.70 10.02 1.52
C VAL A 98 11.57 11.33 0.72
N SER A 99 11.81 11.29 -0.60
CA SER A 99 11.73 12.48 -1.46
C SER A 99 10.30 13.04 -1.48
N TYR A 100 9.30 12.18 -1.62
CA TYR A 100 7.91 12.59 -1.65
C TYR A 100 7.44 13.13 -0.30
N VAL A 101 7.75 12.45 0.81
CA VAL A 101 7.39 12.92 2.18
C VAL A 101 8.02 14.28 2.47
N THR A 102 9.27 14.49 2.04
CA THR A 102 9.94 15.79 2.21
C THR A 102 9.21 16.90 1.45
N TYR A 103 8.85 16.65 0.19
CA TYR A 103 8.04 17.56 -0.61
C TYR A 103 6.69 17.85 0.05
N PHE A 104 5.92 16.81 0.38
CA PHE A 104 4.57 16.90 0.93
C PHE A 104 4.55 17.63 2.27
N ASN A 105 5.46 17.28 3.19
CA ASN A 105 5.56 17.93 4.49
C ASN A 105 5.94 19.40 4.37
N ARG A 106 6.82 19.76 3.41
CA ARG A 106 7.18 21.16 3.15
C ARG A 106 5.99 21.95 2.58
N LYS A 107 5.29 21.39 1.57
CA LYS A 107 4.13 22.05 0.91
C LYS A 107 3.02 22.32 1.90
N TYR A 108 2.67 21.32 2.74
CA TYR A 108 1.55 21.39 3.68
C TYR A 108 1.96 21.78 5.11
N LYS A 109 3.20 22.22 5.32
CA LYS A 109 3.74 22.63 6.64
C LYS A 109 3.51 21.58 7.73
N ARG A 110 3.70 20.28 7.39
CA ARG A 110 3.52 19.13 8.26
C ARG A 110 4.86 18.60 8.79
N VAL A 111 4.78 17.84 9.86
CA VAL A 111 5.89 17.05 10.41
C VAL A 111 5.45 15.62 10.63
N GLY A 112 6.40 14.68 10.60
CA GLY A 112 6.16 13.29 10.89
C GLY A 112 5.92 12.42 9.64
N HIS A 113 5.46 11.19 9.88
CA HIS A 113 5.28 10.18 8.84
C HIS A 113 4.04 10.48 7.98
N LEU A 114 4.18 10.27 6.67
CA LEU A 114 3.07 10.33 5.71
C LEU A 114 2.57 8.91 5.41
N PHE A 115 3.49 7.96 5.23
CA PHE A 115 3.15 6.58 4.91
C PHE A 115 3.06 5.70 6.15
N GLN A 116 2.14 4.72 6.10
CA GLN A 116 1.82 3.84 7.22
C GLN A 116 2.99 2.92 7.60
N ASP A 117 3.71 2.41 6.59
CA ASP A 117 4.88 1.52 6.73
C ASP A 117 5.73 1.63 5.44
N ARG A 118 6.69 0.73 5.30
CA ARG A 118 7.35 0.50 4.01
C ARG A 118 6.29 0.03 2.99
N TYR A 119 6.61 0.12 1.71
CA TYR A 119 5.74 -0.44 0.69
C TYR A 119 5.46 -1.94 0.94
N LYS A 120 4.28 -2.40 0.61
CA LYS A 120 3.94 -3.81 0.51
C LYS A 120 4.25 -4.28 -0.91
N SER A 121 4.63 -5.55 -1.07
CA SER A 121 4.85 -6.16 -2.37
C SER A 121 4.36 -7.59 -2.39
N GLU A 122 3.81 -7.98 -3.52
CA GLU A 122 3.36 -9.32 -3.85
C GLU A 122 4.04 -9.77 -5.13
N PRO A 123 4.68 -10.97 -5.15
CA PRO A 123 5.33 -11.48 -6.35
C PRO A 123 4.31 -11.81 -7.43
N VAL A 124 4.66 -11.50 -8.69
CA VAL A 124 3.85 -11.74 -9.88
C VAL A 124 4.62 -12.69 -10.80
N ASP A 125 4.42 -13.99 -10.62
CA ASP A 125 5.26 -15.04 -11.22
C ASP A 125 4.60 -15.74 -12.42
N SER A 126 3.52 -15.18 -12.99
CA SER A 126 2.92 -15.67 -14.23
C SER A 126 2.28 -14.55 -15.05
N ASP A 127 2.20 -14.73 -16.36
CA ASP A 127 1.56 -13.78 -17.29
C ASP A 127 0.08 -13.58 -16.96
N ALA A 128 -0.64 -14.64 -16.61
CA ALA A 128 -2.04 -14.56 -16.19
C ALA A 128 -2.19 -13.68 -14.94
N TYR A 129 -1.31 -13.84 -13.95
CA TYR A 129 -1.35 -13.04 -12.72
C TYR A 129 -0.93 -11.59 -12.99
N LEU A 130 0.01 -11.36 -13.93
CA LEU A 130 0.40 -10.01 -14.35
C LEU A 130 -0.79 -9.25 -14.96
N LEU A 131 -1.52 -9.89 -15.88
CA LEU A 131 -2.71 -9.29 -16.50
C LEU A 131 -3.82 -9.04 -15.47
N MET A 132 -4.03 -9.95 -14.52
CA MET A 132 -4.97 -9.77 -13.41
C MET A 132 -4.56 -8.58 -12.52
N ALA A 133 -3.28 -8.46 -12.16
CA ALA A 133 -2.78 -7.36 -11.37
C ALA A 133 -2.92 -6.01 -12.10
N LEU A 134 -2.61 -5.99 -13.39
CA LEU A 134 -2.77 -4.78 -14.21
C LEU A 134 -4.24 -4.36 -14.29
N ARG A 135 -5.16 -5.30 -14.58
CA ARG A 135 -6.60 -5.05 -14.57
C ARG A 135 -7.07 -4.50 -13.23
N TYR A 136 -6.65 -5.13 -12.14
CA TYR A 136 -6.97 -4.69 -10.80
C TYR A 136 -6.51 -3.24 -10.56
N ILE A 137 -5.27 -2.89 -10.93
CA ILE A 137 -4.70 -1.55 -10.80
C ILE A 137 -5.53 -0.53 -11.60
N HIS A 138 -5.88 -0.85 -12.83
CA HIS A 138 -6.66 0.04 -13.69
C HIS A 138 -8.12 0.19 -13.25
N ARG A 139 -8.71 -0.83 -12.61
CA ARG A 139 -10.09 -0.78 -12.09
C ARG A 139 -10.22 -0.22 -10.67
N ASN A 140 -9.11 0.10 -10.01
CA ASN A 140 -9.13 0.62 -8.64
C ASN A 140 -10.03 1.87 -8.49
N PRO A 141 -9.99 2.87 -9.39
CA PRO A 141 -10.85 4.05 -9.30
C PRO A 141 -12.36 3.71 -9.47
N ILE A 142 -12.70 2.73 -10.31
CA ILE A 142 -14.07 2.25 -10.48
C ILE A 142 -14.57 1.57 -9.21
N LYS A 143 -13.75 0.64 -8.65
CA LYS A 143 -14.06 -0.03 -7.37
C LYS A 143 -14.24 0.96 -6.21
N ALA A 144 -13.54 2.09 -6.26
CA ALA A 144 -13.68 3.17 -5.29
C ALA A 144 -14.86 4.14 -5.58
N GLY A 145 -15.61 3.93 -6.65
CA GLY A 145 -16.73 4.79 -7.07
C GLY A 145 -16.32 6.20 -7.52
N ILE A 146 -15.06 6.37 -7.95
CA ILE A 146 -14.52 7.68 -8.38
C ILE A 146 -14.89 7.96 -9.84
N CYS A 147 -14.95 6.95 -10.68
CA CYS A 147 -15.32 7.04 -12.10
C CYS A 147 -16.07 5.79 -12.53
N GLU A 148 -16.75 5.86 -13.68
CA GLU A 148 -17.48 4.72 -14.27
C GLU A 148 -16.57 3.89 -15.18
N LYS A 149 -15.62 4.53 -15.86
CA LYS A 149 -14.70 3.90 -16.81
C LYS A 149 -13.25 4.20 -16.48
N PRO A 150 -12.31 3.24 -16.73
CA PRO A 150 -10.89 3.41 -16.40
C PRO A 150 -10.25 4.62 -17.10
N GLU A 151 -10.66 4.93 -18.33
CA GLU A 151 -10.14 6.07 -19.10
C GLU A 151 -10.51 7.44 -18.54
N GLU A 152 -11.51 7.53 -17.68
CA GLU A 152 -11.91 8.78 -17.03
C GLU A 152 -10.94 9.20 -15.93
N TYR A 153 -10.18 8.24 -15.40
CA TYR A 153 -9.23 8.50 -14.31
C TYR A 153 -7.83 8.82 -14.83
N GLY A 154 -7.45 10.11 -14.77
CA GLY A 154 -6.20 10.62 -15.34
C GLY A 154 -4.94 10.19 -14.60
N SER A 155 -5.03 9.81 -13.31
CA SER A 155 -3.87 9.42 -12.48
C SER A 155 -3.62 7.91 -12.48
N SER A 156 -3.91 7.27 -13.63
CA SER A 156 -3.69 5.85 -13.91
C SER A 156 -2.98 5.67 -15.25
N SER A 157 -2.19 4.61 -15.35
CA SER A 157 -1.50 4.21 -16.59
C SER A 157 -2.45 3.64 -17.67
N TYR A 158 -3.75 3.50 -17.41
CA TYR A 158 -4.66 2.90 -18.39
C TYR A 158 -4.65 3.60 -19.74
N ARG A 159 -4.62 4.95 -19.74
CA ARG A 159 -4.56 5.76 -20.96
C ARG A 159 -3.31 5.53 -21.80
N GLU A 160 -2.18 5.21 -21.16
CA GLU A 160 -0.92 4.91 -21.86
C GLU A 160 -1.02 3.62 -22.70
N TYR A 161 -1.93 2.72 -22.35
CA TYR A 161 -2.21 1.47 -23.08
C TYR A 161 -3.17 1.66 -24.26
N ILE A 162 -4.13 2.59 -24.12
CA ILE A 162 -5.18 2.76 -25.13
C ILE A 162 -4.93 3.92 -26.10
N ASN A 163 -4.08 4.89 -25.73
CA ASN A 163 -3.75 6.05 -26.55
C ASN A 163 -2.30 6.01 -27.05
N GLU A 164 -2.12 6.10 -28.37
CA GLU A 164 -0.80 6.06 -28.98
C GLU A 164 0.00 7.34 -28.78
N ASN A 165 -0.68 8.49 -28.60
CA ASN A 165 -0.08 9.81 -28.49
C ASN A 165 0.18 10.25 -27.05
N GLU A 166 -0.04 9.41 -26.06
CA GLU A 166 0.22 9.75 -24.66
C GLU A 166 1.70 9.55 -24.31
N GLU A 167 2.28 10.49 -23.55
CA GLU A 167 3.64 10.31 -23.01
C GLU A 167 3.66 9.14 -22.03
N LYS A 168 4.35 8.05 -22.39
CA LYS A 168 4.34 6.82 -21.62
C LYS A 168 5.37 6.83 -20.50
N LEU A 169 4.92 6.67 -19.29
CA LEU A 169 5.77 6.33 -18.15
C LEU A 169 5.95 4.81 -18.04
N THR A 170 4.98 4.03 -18.53
CA THR A 170 5.01 2.56 -18.49
C THR A 170 5.63 1.94 -19.74
N GLU A 171 6.14 0.72 -19.60
CA GLU A 171 6.61 -0.14 -20.70
C GLU A 171 5.43 -0.97 -21.23
N THR A 172 4.52 -0.31 -21.93
CA THR A 172 3.28 -0.91 -22.44
C THR A 172 3.54 -2.05 -23.42
N GLU A 173 4.63 -2.00 -24.18
CA GLU A 173 4.98 -2.97 -25.23
C GLU A 173 5.17 -4.38 -24.66
N PHE A 174 5.75 -4.50 -23.47
CA PHE A 174 5.91 -5.79 -22.81
C PHE A 174 4.57 -6.49 -22.57
N VAL A 175 3.57 -5.78 -22.07
CA VAL A 175 2.24 -6.34 -21.81
C VAL A 175 1.46 -6.52 -23.10
N LEU A 176 1.55 -5.58 -24.05
CA LEU A 176 0.88 -5.68 -25.37
C LEU A 176 1.49 -6.74 -26.27
N GLY A 177 2.65 -7.30 -25.91
CA GLY A 177 3.19 -8.52 -26.50
C GLY A 177 2.47 -9.81 -26.06
N MET A 178 1.76 -9.78 -24.92
CA MET A 178 0.99 -10.90 -24.38
C MET A 178 -0.49 -10.83 -24.77
N ILE A 179 -1.03 -9.62 -24.88
CA ILE A 179 -2.45 -9.36 -25.15
C ILE A 179 -2.61 -8.17 -26.09
N THR A 180 -3.49 -8.25 -27.05
CA THR A 180 -3.76 -7.11 -27.93
C THR A 180 -4.47 -5.99 -27.19
N LYS A 181 -4.34 -4.74 -27.69
CA LYS A 181 -5.01 -3.58 -27.12
C LYS A 181 -6.53 -3.80 -26.94
N ASN A 182 -7.21 -4.34 -27.94
CA ASN A 182 -8.65 -4.56 -27.86
C ASN A 182 -9.01 -5.62 -26.81
N GLN A 183 -8.24 -6.70 -26.75
CA GLN A 183 -8.42 -7.71 -25.71
C GLN A 183 -8.13 -7.17 -24.30
N LEU A 184 -7.16 -6.27 -24.16
CA LEU A 184 -6.87 -5.62 -22.86
C LEU A 184 -8.04 -4.74 -22.42
N ILE A 185 -8.66 -3.98 -23.36
CA ILE A 185 -9.85 -3.17 -23.08
C ILE A 185 -10.99 -4.06 -22.60
N GLU A 186 -11.36 -5.09 -23.39
CA GLU A 186 -12.42 -6.05 -23.04
C GLU A 186 -12.13 -6.74 -21.67
N TYR A 187 -10.89 -7.14 -21.45
CA TYR A 187 -10.47 -7.77 -20.19
C TYR A 187 -10.57 -6.82 -19.01
N THR A 188 -10.25 -5.53 -19.20
CA THR A 188 -10.32 -4.53 -18.13
C THR A 188 -11.77 -4.14 -17.81
N GLU A 189 -12.68 -4.17 -18.77
CA GLU A 189 -14.11 -3.89 -18.57
C GLU A 189 -14.85 -4.99 -17.81
N GLN A 190 -14.36 -6.23 -17.85
CA GLN A 190 -14.98 -7.34 -17.13
C GLN A 190 -14.97 -7.11 -15.62
N GLU A 191 -16.12 -7.25 -14.99
CA GLU A 191 -16.23 -7.26 -13.53
C GLU A 191 -15.57 -8.53 -12.97
N ASN A 192 -14.86 -8.36 -11.86
CA ASN A 192 -14.25 -9.46 -11.16
C ASN A 192 -14.13 -9.21 -9.65
N GLU A 193 -13.96 -10.29 -8.92
CA GLU A 193 -13.73 -10.29 -7.48
C GLU A 193 -12.23 -10.48 -7.14
N ASP A 194 -11.32 -10.05 -8.01
CA ASP A 194 -9.88 -10.19 -7.76
C ASP A 194 -9.49 -9.52 -6.45
N ARG A 195 -8.80 -10.27 -5.59
CA ARG A 195 -8.33 -9.82 -4.29
C ARG A 195 -6.81 -9.68 -4.34
N PHE A 196 -6.33 -8.50 -4.00
CA PHE A 196 -4.92 -8.14 -3.94
C PHE A 196 -4.58 -7.49 -2.60
N LEU A 197 -3.36 -6.99 -2.46
CA LEU A 197 -2.74 -6.46 -1.24
C LEU A 197 -3.58 -5.52 -0.36
N ASP A 198 -4.56 -4.85 -0.91
CA ASP A 198 -5.43 -3.90 -0.18
C ASP A 198 -6.68 -4.55 0.41
N MET A 199 -7.10 -5.73 -0.10
CA MET A 199 -8.29 -6.45 0.39
C MET A 199 -8.02 -7.18 1.73
N GLU A 200 -6.77 -7.57 2.02
CA GLU A 200 -6.41 -8.24 3.28
C GLU A 200 -6.59 -7.35 4.54
N GLN A 201 -6.95 -6.07 4.39
CA GLN A 201 -6.97 -5.11 5.49
C GLN A 201 -8.34 -4.50 5.83
N THR A 202 -9.43 -4.99 5.25
CA THR A 202 -10.76 -4.60 5.73
C THR A 202 -11.11 -5.25 7.07
N GLU A 203 -10.46 -6.38 7.42
CA GLU A 203 -10.67 -7.08 8.69
C GLU A 203 -9.68 -6.66 9.80
N ASP A 204 -8.52 -6.05 9.47
CA ASP A 204 -7.46 -5.69 10.43
C ASP A 204 -7.17 -4.17 10.50
N ARG A 205 -8.15 -3.32 10.24
CA ARG A 205 -8.00 -1.90 10.57
C ARG A 205 -7.93 -1.79 12.10
N PRO A 206 -6.82 -1.29 12.68
CA PRO A 206 -6.84 -0.94 14.09
C PRO A 206 -7.95 0.08 14.31
N MET A 207 -8.93 -0.27 15.15
CA MET A 207 -9.97 0.67 15.55
C MET A 207 -9.33 2.00 15.94
N THR A 208 -9.93 3.11 15.54
CA THR A 208 -9.55 4.42 16.07
C THR A 208 -9.86 4.49 17.56
N ASP A 209 -9.26 5.40 18.31
CA ASP A 209 -9.57 5.57 19.72
C ASP A 209 -11.04 5.97 19.95
N GLU A 210 -11.66 6.65 18.99
CA GLU A 210 -13.08 7.01 19.00
C GLU A 210 -13.98 5.79 18.80
N GLU A 211 -13.65 4.94 17.82
CA GLU A 211 -14.37 3.68 17.60
C GLU A 211 -14.18 2.72 18.78
N ALA A 212 -12.97 2.66 19.35
CA ALA A 212 -12.69 1.86 20.52
C ALA A 212 -13.45 2.36 21.77
N LYS A 213 -13.62 3.67 21.93
CA LYS A 213 -14.49 4.26 22.98
C LYS A 213 -15.96 3.96 22.73
N ALA A 214 -16.42 4.02 21.48
CA ALA A 214 -17.79 3.65 21.14
C ALA A 214 -18.05 2.16 21.42
N ALA A 215 -17.12 1.28 21.07
CA ALA A 215 -17.17 -0.14 21.40
C ALA A 215 -17.15 -0.37 22.93
N MET A 216 -16.32 0.36 23.67
CA MET A 216 -16.32 0.33 25.12
C MET A 216 -17.68 0.72 25.69
N LEU A 217 -18.27 1.81 25.24
CA LEU A 217 -19.60 2.26 25.66
C LEU A 217 -20.68 1.20 25.37
N GLN A 218 -20.66 0.63 24.17
CA GLN A 218 -21.61 -0.38 23.75
C GLN A 218 -21.50 -1.68 24.56
N LEU A 219 -20.28 -2.14 24.85
CA LEU A 219 -20.02 -3.40 25.55
C LEU A 219 -20.14 -3.26 27.06
N THR A 220 -19.86 -2.10 27.63
CA THR A 220 -19.72 -1.92 29.09
C THR A 220 -20.69 -0.90 29.68
N GLY A 221 -21.37 -0.12 28.86
CA GLY A 221 -22.14 1.05 29.30
C GLY A 221 -21.28 2.21 29.81
N CYS A 222 -19.94 2.11 29.75
CA CYS A 222 -19.03 3.14 30.26
C CYS A 222 -18.58 4.06 29.14
N GLY A 223 -18.88 5.35 29.23
CA GLY A 223 -18.45 6.40 28.28
C GLY A 223 -17.07 7.00 28.58
N SER A 224 -16.47 6.66 29.75
CA SER A 224 -15.19 7.20 30.17
C SER A 224 -14.34 6.19 30.94
N ALA A 225 -12.98 6.44 30.95
CA ALA A 225 -12.06 5.65 31.75
C ALA A 225 -12.42 5.66 33.25
N ALA A 226 -12.91 6.81 33.77
CA ALA A 226 -13.28 6.95 35.17
C ALA A 226 -14.51 6.09 35.55
N GLU A 227 -15.47 5.94 34.64
CA GLU A 227 -16.63 5.02 34.84
C GLU A 227 -16.16 3.58 34.76
N PHE A 228 -15.36 3.22 33.77
CA PHE A 228 -14.81 1.88 33.63
C PHE A 228 -14.01 1.44 34.87
N GLN A 229 -13.25 2.34 35.48
CA GLN A 229 -12.47 2.06 36.67
C GLN A 229 -13.31 1.77 37.92
N LYS A 230 -14.60 2.14 37.94
CA LYS A 230 -15.54 1.84 39.06
C LYS A 230 -16.11 0.42 38.97
N LEU A 231 -16.04 -0.26 37.85
CA LEU A 231 -16.48 -1.63 37.70
C LEU A 231 -15.77 -2.60 38.65
N LYS A 232 -16.38 -3.72 39.01
CA LYS A 232 -15.74 -4.76 39.81
C LYS A 232 -14.68 -5.51 38.98
N LYS A 233 -13.69 -6.08 39.64
CA LYS A 233 -12.58 -6.76 38.98
C LYS A 233 -13.01 -7.82 37.95
N PRO A 234 -13.96 -8.76 38.27
CA PRO A 234 -14.41 -9.76 37.30
C PRO A 234 -15.02 -9.15 36.03
N GLU A 235 -15.79 -8.08 36.18
CA GLU A 235 -16.38 -7.35 35.04
C GLU A 235 -15.32 -6.71 34.16
N LYS A 236 -14.29 -6.09 34.76
CA LYS A 236 -13.17 -5.50 34.05
C LYS A 236 -12.39 -6.54 33.25
N ASP A 237 -12.08 -7.67 33.87
CA ASP A 237 -11.32 -8.75 33.24
C ASP A 237 -12.09 -9.36 32.06
N GLU A 238 -13.42 -9.53 32.20
CA GLU A 238 -14.31 -9.96 31.11
C GLU A 238 -14.29 -8.95 29.95
N PHE A 239 -14.36 -7.65 30.25
CA PHE A 239 -14.36 -6.62 29.24
C PHE A 239 -13.00 -6.48 28.53
N PHE A 240 -11.90 -6.64 29.23
CA PHE A 240 -10.59 -6.69 28.57
C PHE A 240 -10.51 -7.82 27.54
N ARG A 241 -11.08 -9.01 27.86
CA ARG A 241 -11.16 -10.13 26.91
C ARG A 241 -12.04 -9.80 25.71
N LYS A 242 -13.24 -9.24 25.93
CA LYS A 242 -14.15 -8.82 24.85
C LYS A 242 -13.52 -7.76 23.95
N LEU A 243 -13.00 -6.67 24.53
CA LEU A 243 -12.32 -5.62 23.76
C LEU A 243 -11.14 -6.19 22.95
N ARG A 244 -10.45 -7.19 23.49
CA ARG A 244 -9.37 -7.86 22.77
C ARG A 244 -9.87 -8.76 21.63
N GLN A 245 -10.98 -9.47 21.82
CA GLN A 245 -11.64 -10.28 20.79
C GLN A 245 -12.17 -9.40 19.65
N ASP A 246 -12.66 -8.21 19.95
CA ASP A 246 -13.11 -7.22 18.97
C ASP A 246 -11.95 -6.49 18.25
N GLY A 247 -10.72 -7.00 18.37
CA GLY A 247 -9.56 -6.49 17.63
C GLY A 247 -8.86 -5.27 18.25
N ILE A 248 -9.32 -4.77 19.41
CA ILE A 248 -8.71 -3.62 20.09
C ILE A 248 -7.36 -4.02 20.68
N ASN A 249 -6.29 -3.33 20.31
CA ASN A 249 -4.95 -3.65 20.81
C ASN A 249 -4.74 -3.19 22.26
N ILE A 250 -3.83 -3.87 22.99
CA ILE A 250 -3.61 -3.64 24.42
C ILE A 250 -3.23 -2.19 24.75
N SER A 251 -2.46 -1.52 23.88
CA SER A 251 -2.11 -0.11 24.08
C SER A 251 -3.32 0.80 23.99
N GLN A 252 -4.25 0.48 23.11
CA GLN A 252 -5.49 1.19 22.90
C GLN A 252 -6.47 0.94 24.05
N ILE A 253 -6.60 -0.33 24.49
CA ILE A 253 -7.35 -0.67 25.70
C ILE A 253 -6.82 0.14 26.89
N GLY A 254 -5.51 0.23 27.04
CA GLY A 254 -4.89 1.03 28.10
C GLY A 254 -5.27 2.52 28.04
N ARG A 255 -5.26 3.12 26.83
CA ARG A 255 -5.62 4.53 26.65
C ARG A 255 -7.08 4.82 26.97
N ILE A 256 -8.01 3.96 26.52
CA ILE A 256 -9.46 4.19 26.72
C ILE A 256 -9.94 3.85 28.13
N THR A 257 -9.28 2.90 28.83
CA THR A 257 -9.67 2.44 30.17
C THR A 257 -8.83 3.03 31.31
N GLY A 258 -7.69 3.63 30.98
CA GLY A 258 -6.77 4.20 31.97
C GLY A 258 -5.92 3.17 32.73
N TYR A 259 -5.89 1.90 32.27
CA TYR A 259 -5.08 0.84 32.89
C TYR A 259 -3.72 0.66 32.21
N SER A 260 -2.70 0.26 32.99
CA SER A 260 -1.39 -0.08 32.44
C SER A 260 -1.46 -1.40 31.64
N ARG A 261 -0.57 -1.53 30.66
CA ARG A 261 -0.48 -2.76 29.86
C ARG A 261 -0.30 -4.03 30.72
N GLN A 262 0.46 -3.93 31.80
CA GLN A 262 0.71 -5.07 32.72
C GLN A 262 -0.58 -5.55 33.39
N VAL A 263 -1.46 -4.65 33.79
CA VAL A 263 -2.77 -5.00 34.39
C VAL A 263 -3.64 -5.71 33.37
N ILE A 264 -3.67 -5.20 32.11
CA ILE A 264 -4.47 -5.80 31.05
C ILE A 264 -3.93 -7.19 30.69
N TYR A 265 -2.60 -7.37 30.55
CA TYR A 265 -2.00 -8.69 30.31
C TYR A 265 -2.40 -9.71 31.40
N ARG A 266 -2.28 -9.36 32.69
CA ARG A 266 -2.67 -10.25 33.80
C ARG A 266 -4.15 -10.63 33.77
N ALA A 267 -5.01 -9.73 33.32
CA ALA A 267 -6.45 -9.99 33.19
C ALA A 267 -6.78 -10.91 31.99
N LEU A 268 -5.94 -10.92 30.96
CA LEU A 268 -6.08 -11.79 29.78
C LEU A 268 -5.52 -13.20 30.01
N GLU A 269 -4.57 -13.36 30.93
CA GLU A 269 -3.91 -14.64 31.29
C GLU A 269 -4.65 -15.39 32.41
N ALA A 270 -5.57 -14.74 33.13
CA ALA A 270 -6.38 -15.30 34.20
C ALA A 270 -7.69 -15.89 33.65
#